data_dfab3851482f7b6ea9ca1babfb107f23
#
_entry.id   dfab3851482f7b6ea9ca1babfb107f23
#
_cell.length_a   1.000
_cell.length_b   1.000
_cell.length_c   1.000
_cell.angle_alpha   90.00
_cell.angle_beta   90.00
_cell.angle_gamma   90.00
#
_symmetry.space_group_name_H-M   'P 1'
#
loop_
_entity.id
_entity.type
_entity.pdbx_description
1 polymer ?
#
loop_
_entity_poly.entity_id
_entity_poly.type
_entity_poly.pdbx_seq_one_letter_code
_entity_poly.pdbx_strand_id
1 'polypeptide(L)'
;GLVVLDDEDRVIRPAILWNDGRTAEQVAYLNETVGTDRLSAWTANIAFAGFTAPKLLWMREQEPERFARIKKVMLPKDYINYLLTGVHCTDYSDASGMLLLDVSGKRWSPEMLALCGLEESQMPRLYESYEAVGTLLPEVAKKLGLPQTVRVAAGAGDNAAAAVGTGTVGEGGCNISLGTSGTIFISSDHFRVDANHALHAFAHADGGYHLMGCMLSAASCNKWLMEDIFQTTDYAAEQAGITRDMLGRNHVYFLPYLMGERSPINDTNA
;
A
#
# COMPACT_ATOMS: atom_id res chain seq x y z
N GLY A 1 0.19 1.72 6.86
CA GLY A 1 0.56 2.15 8.21
C GLY A 1 -0.32 3.28 8.73
N LEU A 2 -0.19 3.57 10.05
CA LEU A 2 -0.94 4.66 10.67
C LEU A 2 -0.05 5.39 11.68
N VAL A 3 0.10 6.71 11.50
CA VAL A 3 0.66 7.66 12.45
C VAL A 3 -0.41 8.69 12.77
N VAL A 4 -0.60 9.01 14.06
CA VAL A 4 -1.61 9.99 14.51
C VAL A 4 -0.99 11.00 15.48
N LEU A 5 -1.32 12.28 15.27
CA LEU A 5 -0.85 13.40 16.09
C LEU A 5 -2.02 14.10 16.78
N ASP A 6 -1.73 14.68 17.95
CA ASP A 6 -2.66 15.54 18.69
C ASP A 6 -2.59 17.01 18.24
N ASP A 7 -3.26 17.90 18.95
CA ASP A 7 -3.33 19.33 18.65
C ASP A 7 -2.01 20.09 18.88
N GLU A 8 -1.07 19.48 19.63
CA GLU A 8 0.29 20.01 19.83
C GLU A 8 1.32 19.31 18.92
N ASP A 9 0.86 18.59 17.88
CA ASP A 9 1.69 17.82 16.95
C ASP A 9 2.53 16.70 17.59
N ARG A 10 2.11 16.22 18.76
CA ARG A 10 2.76 15.11 19.42
C ARG A 10 2.18 13.79 18.96
N VAL A 11 3.04 12.80 18.76
CA VAL A 11 2.64 11.44 18.45
C VAL A 11 1.82 10.85 19.60
N ILE A 12 0.56 10.48 19.31
CA ILE A 12 -0.38 9.94 20.31
C ILE A 12 0.04 8.54 20.79
N ARG A 13 0.59 7.75 19.86
CA ARG A 13 1.05 6.38 20.11
C ARG A 13 2.07 5.94 19.06
N PRO A 14 2.87 4.86 19.31
CA PRO A 14 3.69 4.25 18.28
C PRO A 14 2.88 3.88 17.05
N ALA A 15 3.47 4.04 15.85
CA ALA A 15 2.82 3.74 14.58
C ALA A 15 2.31 2.28 14.53
N ILE A 16 1.12 2.08 13.97
CA ILE A 16 0.64 0.74 13.62
C ILE A 16 1.12 0.44 12.20
N LEU A 17 1.99 -0.56 12.05
CA LEU A 17 2.63 -0.86 10.77
C LEU A 17 1.68 -1.60 9.81
N TRP A 18 2.07 -1.64 8.54
CA TRP A 18 1.29 -2.30 7.48
C TRP A 18 1.10 -3.82 7.69
N ASN A 19 2.09 -4.48 8.28
CA ASN A 19 2.10 -5.92 8.56
C ASN A 19 1.50 -6.29 9.93
N ASP A 20 0.90 -5.32 10.64
CA ASP A 20 0.25 -5.56 11.92
C ASP A 20 -1.16 -6.14 11.71
N GLY A 21 -1.37 -7.36 12.16
CA GLY A 21 -2.60 -8.13 11.95
C GLY A 21 -3.73 -7.90 12.97
N ARG A 22 -3.58 -6.95 13.92
CA ARG A 22 -4.56 -6.72 15.01
C ARG A 22 -5.97 -6.35 14.57
N THR A 23 -6.16 -5.96 13.32
CA THR A 23 -7.40 -5.41 12.77
C THR A 23 -8.27 -6.42 12.04
N ALA A 24 -8.13 -7.72 12.33
CA ALA A 24 -8.87 -8.78 11.63
C ALA A 24 -10.40 -8.59 11.75
N GLU A 25 -10.91 -8.25 12.95
CA GLU A 25 -12.33 -8.01 13.19
C GLU A 25 -12.85 -6.79 12.40
N GLN A 26 -12.08 -5.70 12.33
CA GLN A 26 -12.45 -4.51 11.59
C GLN A 26 -12.42 -4.75 10.07
N VAL A 27 -11.50 -5.59 9.58
CA VAL A 27 -11.49 -6.04 8.18
C VAL A 27 -12.74 -6.87 7.86
N ALA A 28 -13.10 -7.82 8.71
CA ALA A 28 -14.33 -8.61 8.56
C ALA A 28 -15.57 -7.70 8.57
N TYR A 29 -15.67 -6.77 9.53
CA TYR A 29 -16.76 -5.79 9.56
C TYR A 29 -16.87 -4.98 8.28
N LEU A 30 -15.74 -4.46 7.77
CA LEU A 30 -15.72 -3.68 6.53
C LEU A 30 -16.14 -4.51 5.32
N ASN A 31 -15.59 -5.70 5.15
CA ASN A 31 -15.87 -6.52 3.96
C ASN A 31 -17.24 -7.21 3.99
N GLU A 32 -17.71 -7.65 5.16
CA GLU A 32 -18.93 -8.44 5.29
C GLU A 32 -20.16 -7.59 5.64
N THR A 33 -20.01 -6.62 6.56
CA THR A 33 -21.14 -5.81 7.04
C THR A 33 -21.33 -4.55 6.20
N VAL A 34 -20.27 -3.79 5.93
CA VAL A 34 -20.34 -2.64 5.02
C VAL A 34 -20.48 -3.14 3.58
N GLY A 35 -19.71 -4.15 3.22
CA GLY A 35 -19.76 -4.85 1.94
C GLY A 35 -18.69 -4.40 0.95
N THR A 36 -18.07 -5.37 0.29
CA THR A 36 -16.97 -5.16 -0.66
C THR A 36 -17.36 -4.25 -1.83
N ASP A 37 -18.59 -4.38 -2.35
CA ASP A 37 -19.08 -3.55 -3.45
C ASP A 37 -19.16 -2.07 -3.07
N ARG A 38 -19.61 -1.76 -1.84
CA ARG A 38 -19.66 -0.38 -1.35
C ARG A 38 -18.27 0.18 -1.13
N LEU A 39 -17.38 -0.58 -0.49
CA LEU A 39 -16.00 -0.17 -0.28
C LEU A 39 -15.32 0.11 -1.61
N SER A 40 -15.49 -0.78 -2.60
CA SER A 40 -14.96 -0.60 -3.94
C SER A 40 -15.55 0.61 -4.65
N ALA A 41 -16.85 0.87 -4.52
CA ALA A 41 -17.48 2.07 -5.08
C ALA A 41 -16.94 3.37 -4.45
N TRP A 42 -16.57 3.35 -3.17
CA TRP A 42 -16.08 4.52 -2.44
C TRP A 42 -14.57 4.74 -2.56
N THR A 43 -13.78 3.66 -2.78
CA THR A 43 -12.31 3.71 -2.70
C THR A 43 -11.58 2.90 -3.77
N ALA A 44 -12.31 2.23 -4.67
CA ALA A 44 -11.79 1.28 -5.66
C ALA A 44 -11.14 0.01 -5.07
N ASN A 45 -11.25 -0.20 -3.75
CA ASN A 45 -10.59 -1.32 -3.06
C ASN A 45 -11.52 -1.94 -2.01
N ILE A 46 -11.15 -3.12 -1.53
CA ILE A 46 -11.74 -3.78 -0.36
C ILE A 46 -10.79 -3.65 0.84
N ALA A 47 -11.24 -4.02 2.04
CA ALA A 47 -10.44 -3.86 3.25
C ALA A 47 -9.38 -4.97 3.40
N PHE A 48 -8.19 -4.56 3.82
CA PHE A 48 -7.08 -5.43 4.22
C PHE A 48 -6.46 -4.92 5.52
N ALA A 49 -5.90 -5.82 6.33
CA ALA A 49 -5.29 -5.47 7.62
C ALA A 49 -4.12 -4.46 7.46
N GLY A 50 -3.45 -4.45 6.31
CA GLY A 50 -2.39 -3.49 5.98
C GLY A 50 -2.85 -2.04 5.84
N PHE A 51 -4.12 -1.82 5.49
CA PHE A 51 -4.66 -0.50 5.21
C PHE A 51 -4.94 0.33 6.47
N THR A 52 -5.13 1.63 6.30
CA THR A 52 -5.23 2.58 7.41
C THR A 52 -6.62 2.60 8.06
N ALA A 53 -7.69 2.51 7.27
CA ALA A 53 -9.06 2.57 7.78
C ALA A 53 -9.37 1.50 8.85
N PRO A 54 -9.01 0.19 8.68
CA PRO A 54 -9.19 -0.80 9.74
C PRO A 54 -8.45 -0.45 11.04
N LYS A 55 -7.27 0.20 10.94
CA LYS A 55 -6.48 0.62 12.11
C LYS A 55 -7.13 1.76 12.88
N LEU A 56 -7.76 2.68 12.17
CA LEU A 56 -8.54 3.77 12.77
C LEU A 56 -9.78 3.24 13.48
N LEU A 57 -10.51 2.30 12.86
CA LEU A 57 -11.65 1.62 13.50
C LEU A 57 -11.19 0.88 14.77
N TRP A 58 -10.10 0.13 14.69
CA TRP A 58 -9.52 -0.54 15.85
C TRP A 58 -9.16 0.45 16.96
N MET A 59 -8.51 1.59 16.64
CA MET A 59 -8.20 2.61 17.65
C MET A 59 -9.46 3.20 18.28
N ARG A 60 -10.51 3.44 17.50
CA ARG A 60 -11.78 3.96 18.02
C ARG A 60 -12.43 3.00 19.03
N GLU A 61 -12.31 1.71 18.79
CA GLU A 61 -12.90 0.66 19.63
C GLU A 61 -12.05 0.32 20.85
N GLN A 62 -10.73 0.18 20.66
CA GLN A 62 -9.83 -0.33 21.69
C GLN A 62 -9.07 0.78 22.44
N GLU A 63 -8.95 1.97 21.86
CA GLU A 63 -8.24 3.10 22.44
C GLU A 63 -9.03 4.42 22.29
N PRO A 64 -10.32 4.47 22.73
CA PRO A 64 -11.22 5.59 22.45
C PRO A 64 -10.71 6.95 22.95
N GLU A 65 -10.04 6.98 24.12
CA GLU A 65 -9.45 8.21 24.66
C GLU A 65 -8.31 8.75 23.78
N ARG A 66 -7.51 7.84 23.19
CA ARG A 66 -6.46 8.21 22.24
C ARG A 66 -7.05 8.64 20.90
N PHE A 67 -8.07 7.91 20.43
CA PHE A 67 -8.77 8.23 19.19
C PHE A 67 -9.38 9.63 19.23
N ALA A 68 -10.01 10.02 20.34
CA ALA A 68 -10.63 11.35 20.52
C ALA A 68 -9.62 12.52 20.44
N ARG A 69 -8.33 12.24 20.63
CA ARG A 69 -7.25 13.25 20.55
C ARG A 69 -6.70 13.44 19.15
N ILE A 70 -7.08 12.61 18.18
CA ILE A 70 -6.53 12.68 16.81
C ILE A 70 -6.88 14.01 16.18
N LYS A 71 -5.85 14.75 15.76
CA LYS A 71 -5.96 15.99 14.97
C LYS A 71 -5.33 15.84 13.58
N LYS A 72 -4.34 14.96 13.44
CA LYS A 72 -3.72 14.67 12.15
C LYS A 72 -3.55 13.17 11.98
N VAL A 73 -3.98 12.68 10.82
CA VAL A 73 -3.76 11.30 10.35
C VAL A 73 -2.67 11.34 9.29
N MET A 74 -1.73 10.41 9.35
CA MET A 74 -0.59 10.34 8.42
C MET A 74 -0.21 8.89 8.14
N LEU A 75 0.40 8.66 6.99
CA LEU A 75 1.23 7.49 6.74
C LEU A 75 2.64 7.70 7.32
N PRO A 76 3.45 6.65 7.54
CA PRO A 76 4.81 6.80 8.03
C PRO A 76 5.70 7.70 7.16
N LYS A 77 5.57 7.62 5.83
CA LYS A 77 6.26 8.50 4.87
C LYS A 77 5.85 9.96 5.08
N ASP A 78 4.56 10.22 5.24
CA ASP A 78 4.01 11.56 5.43
C ASP A 78 4.53 12.19 6.72
N TYR A 79 4.65 11.40 7.79
CA TYR A 79 5.23 11.88 9.04
C TYR A 79 6.69 12.30 8.88
N ILE A 80 7.48 11.58 8.08
CA ILE A 80 8.84 12.02 7.75
C ILE A 80 8.82 13.34 6.96
N ASN A 81 7.94 13.47 5.95
CA ASN A 81 7.77 14.73 5.23
C ASN A 81 7.35 15.88 6.16
N TYR A 82 6.46 15.60 7.10
CA TYR A 82 6.04 16.56 8.11
C TYR A 82 7.22 17.02 8.99
N LEU A 83 8.05 16.10 9.46
CA LEU A 83 9.24 16.42 10.24
C LEU A 83 10.28 17.23 9.42
N LEU A 84 10.36 17.01 8.11
CA LEU A 84 11.27 17.71 7.24
C LEU A 84 10.79 19.12 6.88
N THR A 85 9.48 19.32 6.73
CA THR A 85 8.91 20.53 6.11
C THR A 85 7.90 21.28 6.98
N GLY A 86 7.33 20.66 7.99
CA GLY A 86 6.18 21.14 8.75
C GLY A 86 4.84 21.07 7.98
N VAL A 87 4.82 20.48 6.79
CA VAL A 87 3.61 20.39 5.94
C VAL A 87 2.89 19.07 6.15
N HIS A 88 1.61 19.12 6.56
CA HIS A 88 0.72 17.96 6.66
C HIS A 88 0.23 17.58 5.28
N CYS A 89 0.88 16.63 4.64
CA CYS A 89 0.65 16.21 3.26
C CYS A 89 0.80 14.71 3.06
N THR A 90 0.21 14.20 2.00
CA THR A 90 0.41 12.87 1.44
C THR A 90 0.32 12.93 -0.08
N ASP A 91 0.66 11.84 -0.76
CA ASP A 91 0.47 11.71 -2.20
C ASP A 91 -0.65 10.72 -2.53
N TYR A 92 -1.18 10.83 -3.74
CA TYR A 92 -2.30 9.99 -4.19
C TYR A 92 -1.96 8.50 -4.20
N SER A 93 -0.72 8.12 -4.57
CA SER A 93 -0.36 6.72 -4.70
C SER A 93 -0.32 6.00 -3.35
N ASP A 94 0.27 6.61 -2.32
CA ASP A 94 0.34 6.03 -0.98
C ASP A 94 -1.03 6.15 -0.26
N ALA A 95 -1.74 7.28 -0.44
CA ALA A 95 -3.10 7.47 0.08
C ALA A 95 -4.11 6.44 -0.44
N SER A 96 -3.91 5.90 -1.66
CA SER A 96 -4.73 4.82 -2.21
C SER A 96 -4.73 3.57 -1.32
N GLY A 97 -3.64 3.29 -0.61
CA GLY A 97 -3.50 2.19 0.34
C GLY A 97 -4.10 2.48 1.73
N MET A 98 -4.74 3.62 1.94
CA MET A 98 -5.39 3.96 3.21
C MET A 98 -6.82 3.40 3.33
N LEU A 99 -7.50 3.07 2.24
CA LEU A 99 -8.95 2.80 2.16
C LEU A 99 -9.78 4.02 2.62
N LEU A 100 -9.26 5.22 2.44
CA LEU A 100 -9.91 6.49 2.77
C LEU A 100 -9.98 7.43 1.56
N LEU A 101 -9.28 7.09 0.47
CA LEU A 101 -9.23 7.86 -0.77
C LEU A 101 -10.28 7.33 -1.76
N ASP A 102 -11.09 8.19 -2.35
CA ASP A 102 -11.75 7.96 -3.64
C ASP A 102 -10.67 8.05 -4.73
N VAL A 103 -10.14 6.89 -5.13
CA VAL A 103 -9.03 6.81 -6.09
C VAL A 103 -9.43 7.40 -7.44
N SER A 104 -10.66 7.15 -7.89
CA SER A 104 -11.19 7.69 -9.15
C SER A 104 -11.23 9.20 -9.17
N GLY A 105 -11.75 9.79 -8.08
CA GLY A 105 -11.92 11.23 -7.93
C GLY A 105 -10.68 11.95 -7.39
N LYS A 106 -9.62 11.23 -7.01
CA LYS A 106 -8.41 11.77 -6.37
C LYS A 106 -8.73 12.72 -5.21
N ARG A 107 -9.60 12.27 -4.30
CA ARG A 107 -10.06 13.05 -3.14
C ARG A 107 -10.36 12.11 -1.96
N TRP A 108 -10.43 12.65 -0.77
CA TRP A 108 -10.88 11.87 0.38
C TRP A 108 -12.33 11.41 0.19
N SER A 109 -12.63 10.15 0.53
CA SER A 109 -13.99 9.60 0.49
C SER A 109 -14.78 10.06 1.69
N PRO A 110 -15.84 10.89 1.52
CA PRO A 110 -16.66 11.35 2.65
C PRO A 110 -17.30 10.18 3.40
N GLU A 111 -17.70 9.12 2.68
CA GLU A 111 -18.34 7.94 3.24
C GLU A 111 -17.37 7.19 4.16
N MET A 112 -16.13 7.01 3.71
CA MET A 112 -15.12 6.33 4.52
C MET A 112 -14.65 7.16 5.71
N LEU A 113 -14.51 8.48 5.55
CA LEU A 113 -14.20 9.37 6.66
C LEU A 113 -15.31 9.31 7.73
N ALA A 114 -16.56 9.43 7.33
CA ALA A 114 -17.72 9.33 8.23
C ALA A 114 -17.76 7.96 8.94
N LEU A 115 -17.54 6.87 8.19
CA LEU A 115 -17.49 5.51 8.75
C LEU A 115 -16.39 5.37 9.82
N CYS A 116 -15.23 5.95 9.59
CA CYS A 116 -14.11 5.94 10.53
C CYS A 116 -14.29 6.93 11.69
N GLY A 117 -15.25 7.86 11.62
CA GLY A 117 -15.46 8.91 12.63
C GLY A 117 -14.42 10.02 12.53
N LEU A 118 -14.00 10.36 11.33
CA LEU A 118 -13.02 11.40 11.03
C LEU A 118 -13.66 12.53 10.21
N GLU A 119 -13.06 13.71 10.34
CA GLU A 119 -13.33 14.87 9.50
C GLU A 119 -12.20 15.08 8.48
N GLU A 120 -12.51 15.64 7.32
CA GLU A 120 -11.51 15.92 6.30
C GLU A 120 -10.40 16.87 6.79
N SER A 121 -10.69 17.73 7.75
CA SER A 121 -9.73 18.62 8.40
C SER A 121 -8.58 17.88 9.13
N GLN A 122 -8.81 16.60 9.49
CA GLN A 122 -7.80 15.74 10.12
C GLN A 122 -6.92 15.01 9.08
N MET A 123 -7.30 15.07 7.81
CA MET A 123 -6.59 14.37 6.73
C MET A 123 -5.50 15.26 6.13
N PRO A 124 -4.40 14.66 5.65
CA PRO A 124 -3.34 15.41 4.99
C PRO A 124 -3.81 15.97 3.65
N ARG A 125 -3.22 17.10 3.24
CA ARG A 125 -3.44 17.63 1.90
C ARG A 125 -2.85 16.67 0.86
N LEU A 126 -3.62 16.40 -0.19
CA LEU A 126 -3.26 15.51 -1.29
C LEU A 126 -2.41 16.23 -2.34
N TYR A 127 -1.39 15.54 -2.85
CA TYR A 127 -0.47 15.99 -3.88
C TYR A 127 -0.23 14.89 -4.91
N GLU A 128 0.22 15.24 -6.10
CA GLU A 128 0.87 14.28 -6.98
C GLU A 128 2.25 13.91 -6.40
N SER A 129 2.68 12.67 -6.60
CA SER A 129 3.91 12.14 -5.99
C SER A 129 5.16 12.97 -6.29
N TYR A 130 5.22 13.57 -7.48
CA TYR A 130 6.34 14.39 -7.97
C TYR A 130 6.26 15.87 -7.55
N GLU A 131 5.16 16.32 -6.96
CA GLU A 131 5.01 17.71 -6.54
C GLU A 131 5.87 18.00 -5.31
N ALA A 132 6.45 19.22 -5.28
CA ALA A 132 7.14 19.69 -4.10
C ALA A 132 6.13 20.21 -3.07
N VAL A 133 6.16 19.63 -1.88
CA VAL A 133 5.29 20.01 -0.76
C VAL A 133 5.86 21.18 0.06
N GLY A 134 7.17 21.45 -0.04
CA GLY A 134 7.84 22.51 0.69
C GLY A 134 9.37 22.43 0.56
N THR A 135 10.04 23.17 1.43
CA THR A 135 11.49 23.14 1.62
C THR A 135 11.81 22.69 3.04
N LEU A 136 13.07 22.35 3.29
CA LEU A 136 13.50 21.93 4.63
C LEU A 136 13.27 23.04 5.67
N LEU A 137 12.81 22.65 6.85
CA LEU A 137 12.81 23.52 8.02
C LEU A 137 14.25 23.96 8.34
N PRO A 138 14.48 25.18 8.84
CA PRO A 138 15.83 25.71 9.09
C PRO A 138 16.67 24.81 9.99
N GLU A 139 16.09 24.31 11.07
CA GLU A 139 16.76 23.41 12.03
C GLU A 139 17.09 22.05 11.42
N VAL A 140 16.25 21.54 10.51
CA VAL A 140 16.47 20.27 9.80
C VAL A 140 17.59 20.44 8.78
N ALA A 141 17.55 21.50 7.98
CA ALA A 141 18.60 21.85 7.02
C ALA A 141 19.97 21.96 7.70
N LYS A 142 20.01 22.64 8.86
CA LYS A 142 21.23 22.77 9.66
C LYS A 142 21.74 21.43 10.18
N LYS A 143 20.86 20.58 10.71
CA LYS A 143 21.25 19.23 11.21
C LYS A 143 21.81 18.34 10.12
N LEU A 144 21.22 18.41 8.91
CA LEU A 144 21.63 17.58 7.77
C LEU A 144 22.81 18.19 6.99
N GLY A 145 23.22 19.40 7.29
CA GLY A 145 24.27 20.10 6.52
C GLY A 145 23.83 20.45 5.09
N LEU A 146 22.53 20.62 4.86
CA LEU A 146 21.94 20.90 3.55
C LEU A 146 21.46 22.34 3.44
N PRO A 147 21.41 22.91 2.21
CA PRO A 147 20.75 24.20 2.00
C PRO A 147 19.25 24.13 2.36
N GLN A 148 18.73 25.18 2.98
CA GLN A 148 17.31 25.29 3.29
C GLN A 148 16.42 25.30 2.03
N THR A 149 16.98 25.64 0.88
CA THR A 149 16.31 25.68 -0.43
C THR A 149 16.06 24.28 -1.03
N VAL A 150 16.53 23.21 -0.39
CA VAL A 150 16.25 21.84 -0.83
C VAL A 150 14.74 21.61 -0.80
N ARG A 151 14.19 21.23 -1.95
CA ARG A 151 12.76 20.94 -2.11
C ARG A 151 12.49 19.51 -1.69
N VAL A 152 11.39 19.30 -0.98
CA VAL A 152 10.90 17.99 -0.56
C VAL A 152 9.69 17.63 -1.42
N ALA A 153 9.75 16.50 -2.13
CA ALA A 153 8.63 15.98 -2.89
C ALA A 153 7.62 15.28 -1.97
N ALA A 154 6.37 15.19 -2.40
CA ALA A 154 5.35 14.41 -1.69
C ALA A 154 5.77 12.94 -1.50
N GLY A 155 6.51 12.42 -2.48
CA GLY A 155 6.95 11.03 -2.49
C GLY A 155 5.86 10.10 -2.99
N ALA A 156 6.04 8.78 -2.84
CA ALA A 156 5.10 7.80 -3.37
C ALA A 156 5.01 6.57 -2.46
N GLY A 157 3.95 5.80 -2.60
CA GLY A 157 3.92 4.42 -2.12
C GLY A 157 5.04 3.60 -2.78
N ASP A 158 5.63 2.66 -2.04
CA ASP A 158 6.85 1.95 -2.44
C ASP A 158 6.74 1.23 -3.80
N ASN A 159 5.61 0.58 -4.08
CA ASN A 159 5.39 -0.08 -5.37
C ASN A 159 5.28 0.91 -6.53
N ALA A 160 4.61 2.05 -6.33
CA ALA A 160 4.51 3.10 -7.34
C ALA A 160 5.88 3.78 -7.58
N ALA A 161 6.66 4.01 -6.52
CA ALA A 161 8.03 4.53 -6.63
C ALA A 161 8.95 3.55 -7.38
N ALA A 162 8.86 2.24 -7.05
CA ALA A 162 9.63 1.21 -7.75
C ALA A 162 9.24 1.10 -9.23
N ALA A 163 7.95 1.24 -9.55
CA ALA A 163 7.46 1.25 -10.93
C ALA A 163 8.07 2.41 -11.72
N VAL A 164 8.06 3.62 -11.18
CA VAL A 164 8.75 4.78 -11.81
C VAL A 164 10.24 4.51 -11.98
N GLY A 165 10.90 3.98 -10.94
CA GLY A 165 12.33 3.66 -10.97
C GLY A 165 12.72 2.61 -12.00
N THR A 166 11.80 1.74 -12.39
CA THR A 166 11.98 0.71 -13.44
C THR A 166 11.41 1.11 -14.80
N GLY A 167 10.92 2.34 -14.94
CA GLY A 167 10.36 2.86 -16.20
C GLY A 167 8.95 2.32 -16.49
N THR A 168 8.25 1.76 -15.50
CA THR A 168 6.87 1.29 -15.62
C THR A 168 5.92 2.46 -15.41
N VAL A 169 5.68 3.23 -16.47
CA VAL A 169 4.86 4.44 -16.52
C VAL A 169 4.00 4.46 -17.77
N GLY A 170 2.90 5.23 -17.73
CA GLY A 170 1.98 5.36 -18.86
C GLY A 170 1.14 4.10 -19.11
N GLU A 171 0.38 4.07 -20.20
CA GLU A 171 -0.57 3.00 -20.50
C GLU A 171 0.12 1.67 -20.80
N GLY A 172 -0.23 0.62 -20.06
CA GLY A 172 0.17 -0.77 -20.32
C GLY A 172 1.58 -1.14 -19.88
N GLY A 173 2.33 -0.23 -19.21
CA GLY A 173 3.60 -0.59 -18.59
C GLY A 173 3.40 -1.68 -17.55
N CYS A 174 4.26 -2.71 -17.52
CA CYS A 174 4.15 -3.83 -16.59
C CYS A 174 5.45 -4.01 -15.82
N ASN A 175 5.35 -4.14 -14.49
CA ASN A 175 6.44 -4.52 -13.61
C ASN A 175 6.06 -5.80 -12.87
N ILE A 176 6.98 -6.76 -12.83
CA ILE A 176 6.86 -7.98 -12.04
C ILE A 176 7.99 -7.98 -11.00
N SER A 177 7.61 -7.92 -9.73
CA SER A 177 8.56 -8.02 -8.62
C SER A 177 8.50 -9.42 -8.02
N LEU A 178 9.67 -10.09 -7.93
CA LEU A 178 9.79 -11.45 -7.40
C LEU A 178 10.76 -11.43 -6.21
N GLY A 179 10.18 -11.18 -5.05
CA GLY A 179 10.84 -11.34 -3.76
C GLY A 179 10.30 -12.57 -3.02
N THR A 180 10.37 -12.60 -1.69
CA THR A 180 9.68 -13.61 -0.86
C THR A 180 8.20 -13.72 -1.26
N SER A 181 7.52 -12.58 -1.32
CA SER A 181 6.22 -12.37 -1.98
C SER A 181 6.43 -11.83 -3.40
N GLY A 182 5.37 -11.79 -4.20
CA GLY A 182 5.43 -11.26 -5.56
C GLY A 182 4.34 -10.23 -5.83
N THR A 183 4.63 -9.29 -6.74
CA THR A 183 3.62 -8.36 -7.25
C THR A 183 3.66 -8.31 -8.77
N ILE A 184 2.47 -8.17 -9.37
CA ILE A 184 2.30 -7.80 -10.77
C ILE A 184 1.63 -6.45 -10.77
N PHE A 185 2.32 -5.46 -11.33
CA PHE A 185 1.89 -4.06 -11.38
C PHE A 185 1.70 -3.66 -12.85
N ILE A 186 0.56 -3.11 -13.19
CA ILE A 186 0.24 -2.66 -14.54
C ILE A 186 -0.20 -1.20 -14.48
N SER A 187 0.59 -0.29 -15.08
CA SER A 187 0.26 1.13 -15.19
C SER A 187 -0.80 1.41 -16.22
N SER A 188 -1.61 2.44 -16.00
CA SER A 188 -2.67 2.88 -16.90
C SER A 188 -2.89 4.39 -16.81
N ASP A 189 -3.11 5.03 -17.94
CA ASP A 189 -3.52 6.45 -18.00
C ASP A 189 -4.99 6.64 -17.56
N HIS A 190 -5.75 5.55 -17.47
CA HIS A 190 -7.17 5.57 -17.16
C HIS A 190 -7.47 4.80 -15.86
N PHE A 191 -8.37 5.36 -15.05
CA PHE A 191 -8.89 4.66 -13.89
C PHE A 191 -9.58 3.35 -14.30
N ARG A 192 -9.22 2.27 -13.62
CA ARG A 192 -9.84 0.94 -13.76
C ARG A 192 -9.94 0.29 -12.39
N VAL A 193 -10.96 -0.55 -12.22
CA VAL A 193 -11.15 -1.39 -11.05
C VAL A 193 -11.49 -2.81 -11.49
N ASP A 194 -11.00 -3.80 -10.76
CA ASP A 194 -11.35 -5.19 -10.99
C ASP A 194 -12.72 -5.50 -10.35
N ALA A 195 -13.68 -5.92 -11.17
CA ALA A 195 -15.04 -6.25 -10.73
C ALA A 195 -15.10 -7.43 -9.73
N ASN A 196 -14.06 -8.27 -9.69
CA ASN A 196 -13.97 -9.40 -8.75
C ASN A 196 -13.21 -9.02 -7.47
N HIS A 197 -12.76 -7.78 -7.32
CA HIS A 197 -11.99 -7.27 -6.17
C HIS A 197 -10.70 -8.05 -5.88
N ALA A 198 -10.17 -8.76 -6.90
CA ALA A 198 -8.94 -9.55 -6.77
C ALA A 198 -7.68 -8.69 -6.87
N LEU A 199 -7.77 -7.51 -7.48
CA LEU A 199 -6.66 -6.59 -7.70
C LEU A 199 -6.86 -5.28 -6.92
N HIS A 200 -5.76 -4.70 -6.47
CA HIS A 200 -5.74 -3.33 -5.98
C HIS A 200 -5.81 -2.35 -7.14
N ALA A 201 -6.62 -1.31 -7.00
CA ALA A 201 -6.71 -0.19 -7.94
C ALA A 201 -6.24 1.08 -7.23
N PHE A 202 -5.07 1.61 -7.59
CA PHE A 202 -4.43 2.75 -6.94
C PHE A 202 -4.10 3.85 -7.94
N ALA A 203 -3.93 5.07 -7.45
CA ALA A 203 -3.26 6.13 -8.19
C ALA A 203 -1.78 5.76 -8.38
N HIS A 204 -1.21 6.16 -9.51
CA HIS A 204 0.20 5.93 -9.79
C HIS A 204 1.03 7.20 -9.57
N ALA A 205 2.32 7.03 -9.29
CA ALA A 205 3.24 8.13 -9.01
C ALA A 205 3.59 8.99 -10.24
N ASP A 206 3.22 8.57 -11.43
CA ASP A 206 3.34 9.35 -12.68
C ASP A 206 2.14 10.27 -12.97
N GLY A 207 1.12 10.25 -12.11
CA GLY A 207 -0.12 11.00 -12.27
C GLY A 207 -1.28 10.19 -12.85
N GLY A 208 -1.02 8.97 -13.31
CA GLY A 208 -2.03 8.00 -13.78
C GLY A 208 -2.57 7.10 -12.67
N TYR A 209 -2.84 5.87 -13.03
CA TYR A 209 -3.37 4.81 -12.16
C TYR A 209 -2.61 3.51 -12.38
N HIS A 210 -2.84 2.53 -11.50
CA HIS A 210 -2.36 1.17 -11.71
C HIS A 210 -3.29 0.12 -11.10
N LEU A 211 -3.24 -1.06 -11.66
CA LEU A 211 -3.76 -2.28 -11.04
C LEU A 211 -2.59 -3.10 -10.53
N MET A 212 -2.75 -3.70 -9.35
CA MET A 212 -1.70 -4.52 -8.74
C MET A 212 -2.29 -5.80 -8.13
N GLY A 213 -1.75 -6.94 -8.56
CA GLY A 213 -1.92 -8.22 -7.89
C GLY A 213 -0.73 -8.48 -6.95
N CYS A 214 -1.02 -9.01 -5.76
CA CYS A 214 0.00 -9.36 -4.79
C CYS A 214 -0.19 -10.80 -4.34
N MET A 215 0.84 -11.64 -4.52
CA MET A 215 0.88 -13.02 -4.04
C MET A 215 1.80 -13.12 -2.81
N LEU A 216 1.42 -13.94 -1.83
CA LEU A 216 2.16 -14.05 -0.58
C LEU A 216 3.44 -14.87 -0.70
N SER A 217 3.48 -15.84 -1.62
CA SER A 217 4.61 -16.74 -1.81
C SER A 217 5.05 -16.74 -3.28
N ALA A 218 6.14 -16.08 -3.60
CA ALA A 218 6.76 -16.05 -4.92
C ALA A 218 8.12 -16.77 -4.93
N ALA A 219 9.23 -16.06 -4.75
CA ALA A 219 10.53 -16.71 -4.67
C ALA A 219 10.65 -17.64 -3.43
N SER A 220 9.84 -17.43 -2.39
CA SER A 220 9.75 -18.37 -1.28
C SER A 220 9.26 -19.75 -1.70
N CYS A 221 8.40 -19.87 -2.71
CA CYS A 221 8.01 -21.16 -3.26
C CYS A 221 9.18 -21.87 -3.95
N ASN A 222 9.96 -21.14 -4.74
CA ASN A 222 11.16 -21.70 -5.35
C ASN A 222 12.17 -22.15 -4.29
N LYS A 223 12.36 -21.32 -3.24
CA LYS A 223 13.22 -21.68 -2.12
C LYS A 223 12.72 -22.95 -1.42
N TRP A 224 11.44 -23.02 -1.07
CA TRP A 224 10.83 -24.21 -0.47
C TRP A 224 11.01 -25.46 -1.34
N LEU A 225 10.75 -25.37 -2.64
CA LEU A 225 10.93 -26.50 -3.56
C LEU A 225 12.38 -26.99 -3.59
N MET A 226 13.34 -26.07 -3.68
CA MET A 226 14.76 -26.38 -3.78
C MET A 226 15.31 -26.91 -2.45
N GLU A 227 15.12 -26.17 -1.36
CA GLU A 227 15.78 -26.47 -0.09
C GLU A 227 15.06 -27.55 0.72
N ASP A 228 13.71 -27.52 0.76
CA ASP A 228 12.94 -28.46 1.59
C ASP A 228 12.54 -29.74 0.84
N ILE A 229 12.24 -29.67 -0.46
CA ILE A 229 11.82 -30.83 -1.24
C ILE A 229 13.00 -31.51 -1.93
N PHE A 230 13.79 -30.74 -2.71
CA PHE A 230 14.95 -31.30 -3.42
C PHE A 230 16.22 -31.40 -2.56
N GLN A 231 16.22 -30.74 -1.39
CA GLN A 231 17.34 -30.74 -0.43
C GLN A 231 18.65 -30.27 -1.06
N THR A 232 18.59 -29.27 -1.93
CA THR A 232 19.73 -28.66 -2.61
C THR A 232 19.65 -27.14 -2.56
N THR A 233 20.82 -26.49 -2.59
CA THR A 233 20.96 -25.02 -2.77
C THR A 233 21.57 -24.67 -4.13
N ASP A 234 21.82 -25.68 -4.98
CA ASP A 234 22.33 -25.47 -6.34
C ASP A 234 21.17 -25.23 -7.32
N TYR A 235 20.59 -24.05 -7.23
CA TYR A 235 19.52 -23.61 -8.12
C TYR A 235 19.89 -23.66 -9.60
N ALA A 236 21.16 -23.38 -9.91
CA ALA A 236 21.63 -23.36 -11.29
C ALA A 236 21.67 -24.77 -11.90
N ALA A 237 22.16 -25.75 -11.16
CA ALA A 237 22.22 -27.14 -11.60
C ALA A 237 20.81 -27.72 -11.86
N GLU A 238 19.86 -27.50 -10.95
CA GLU A 238 18.49 -27.97 -11.09
C GLU A 238 17.77 -27.32 -12.27
N GLN A 239 18.00 -26.03 -12.51
CA GLN A 239 17.39 -25.31 -13.64
C GLN A 239 18.05 -25.61 -14.98
N ALA A 240 19.30 -26.05 -15.00
CA ALA A 240 20.03 -26.35 -16.24
C ALA A 240 19.38 -27.44 -17.11
N GLY A 241 18.61 -28.34 -16.48
CA GLY A 241 17.82 -29.37 -17.18
C GLY A 241 16.59 -28.86 -17.90
N ILE A 242 16.16 -27.63 -17.66
CA ILE A 242 14.95 -27.04 -18.26
C ILE A 242 15.34 -26.41 -19.61
N THR A 243 15.02 -27.12 -20.69
CA THR A 243 15.29 -26.63 -22.04
C THR A 243 14.13 -25.80 -22.59
N ARG A 244 14.42 -24.92 -23.55
CA ARG A 244 13.42 -24.00 -24.11
C ARG A 244 12.22 -24.74 -24.73
N ASP A 245 12.43 -25.91 -25.29
CA ASP A 245 11.38 -26.72 -25.91
C ASP A 245 10.49 -27.45 -24.87
N MET A 246 10.89 -27.50 -23.58
CA MET A 246 10.07 -28.02 -22.49
C MET A 246 9.09 -26.98 -21.95
N LEU A 247 9.37 -25.69 -22.16
CA LEU A 247 8.52 -24.60 -21.63
C LEU A 247 7.10 -24.67 -22.23
N GLY A 248 6.10 -24.63 -21.35
CA GLY A 248 4.68 -24.66 -21.70
C GLY A 248 4.15 -26.03 -22.18
N ARG A 249 4.94 -27.08 -22.15
CA ARG A 249 4.49 -28.43 -22.56
C ARG A 249 3.88 -29.28 -21.47
N ASN A 250 4.12 -28.94 -20.22
CA ASN A 250 3.52 -29.66 -19.10
C ASN A 250 2.09 -29.16 -18.82
N HIS A 251 1.29 -30.00 -18.17
CA HIS A 251 -0.08 -29.73 -17.76
C HIS A 251 -0.22 -29.69 -16.23
N VAL A 252 0.90 -29.57 -15.51
CA VAL A 252 0.92 -29.44 -14.06
C VAL A 252 0.98 -27.96 -13.74
N TYR A 253 0.03 -27.49 -12.92
CA TYR A 253 -0.02 -26.13 -12.41
C TYR A 253 0.30 -26.15 -10.94
N PHE A 254 1.20 -25.30 -10.51
CA PHE A 254 1.56 -25.12 -9.11
C PHE A 254 0.80 -23.91 -8.56
N LEU A 255 0.05 -24.10 -7.47
CA LEU A 255 -0.59 -23.03 -6.75
C LEU A 255 0.30 -22.63 -5.56
N PRO A 256 0.84 -21.42 -5.53
CA PRO A 256 1.86 -21.01 -4.57
C PRO A 256 1.26 -20.60 -3.21
N TYR A 257 0.32 -21.34 -2.67
CA TYR A 257 -0.45 -20.97 -1.48
C TYR A 257 0.17 -21.52 -0.18
N LEU A 258 1.49 -21.43 -0.04
CA LEU A 258 2.21 -21.96 1.13
C LEU A 258 1.85 -21.26 2.45
N MET A 259 1.33 -20.03 2.38
CA MET A 259 0.97 -19.21 3.55
C MET A 259 -0.41 -18.58 3.40
N GLY A 260 -1.34 -19.27 2.72
CA GLY A 260 -2.54 -18.65 2.21
C GLY A 260 -2.27 -17.79 0.98
N GLU A 261 -3.27 -17.10 0.44
CA GLU A 261 -3.10 -16.26 -0.73
C GLU A 261 -3.90 -14.95 -0.64
N ARG A 262 -3.35 -13.89 -1.24
CA ARG A 262 -3.98 -12.58 -1.35
C ARG A 262 -4.68 -12.43 -2.69
N SER A 263 -3.99 -12.09 -3.74
CA SER A 263 -4.57 -12.05 -5.10
C SER A 263 -4.40 -13.41 -5.80
N PRO A 264 -5.43 -13.97 -6.44
CA PRO A 264 -6.76 -13.36 -6.68
C PRO A 264 -7.85 -13.77 -5.67
N ILE A 265 -7.58 -14.64 -4.72
CA ILE A 265 -8.62 -15.33 -3.93
C ILE A 265 -8.87 -14.72 -2.55
N ASN A 266 -7.93 -13.92 -2.02
CA ASN A 266 -8.02 -13.26 -0.70
C ASN A 266 -8.40 -14.22 0.45
N ASP A 267 -7.80 -15.42 0.46
CA ASP A 267 -8.01 -16.46 1.47
C ASP A 267 -6.70 -16.75 2.22
N THR A 268 -6.68 -16.45 3.50
CA THR A 268 -5.52 -16.70 4.37
C THR A 268 -5.32 -18.18 4.73
N ASN A 269 -6.30 -19.05 4.40
CA ASN A 269 -6.29 -20.48 4.67
C ASN A 269 -6.23 -21.33 3.38
N ALA A 270 -5.97 -20.70 2.23
CA ALA A 270 -5.88 -21.39 0.95
C ALA A 270 -4.74 -22.42 0.91
#